data_286e94834d7952215aac2cea32890ff7
#
_entry.id   286e94834d7952215aac2cea32890ff7
#
_cell.length_a   1.000
_cell.length_b   1.000
_cell.length_c   1.000
_cell.angle_alpha   90.00
_cell.angle_beta   90.00
_cell.angle_gamma   90.00
#
_symmetry.space_group_name_H-M   'P 1'
#
loop_
_entity.id
_entity.type
_entity.pdbx_description
1 polymer ?
#
loop_
_entity_poly.entity_id
_entity_poly.type
_entity_poly.pdbx_seq_one_letter_code
_entity_poly.pdbx_strand_id
1 'polypeptide(L)'
;MIEFPRDFLWGTATSAYQVEGSPLADGAGPSIWQRFSHTPTLVRDGATGDVACDHYRRYLDDVALMRRLGTNAYRFSTSWSRVLPRGRGTINAAGLDFYDRLVDALLANGIEPMVTLYHWDLPAALDDLGGWLNPEIAKWFADYASVMFRKLDDRVKMWATLNEPWVVTDGGYLYGALAPGHRSRFEAPIASHNLLRSHAEAVKAYRAEGRHRIGIVVNLEPKYPASDSPEDRAATQRADAYMNRQYLDPVFLGRYPEELAEIFGEAWPRWPADEVAQIRQPIDFVGVNYYTRNVTRFDRDAWLLQAAAVPQRRATYTETGWEVFAQALTDTLVWVKQRYGNPAIYVTENGAAFFDPPALEGDRLADPLRVDYLRKHITAVHAAIAQGADVRGYFVWSLLDNFEWSLGYSKRFGIVHVDFETQKRTPKDSALFYAKVIASRGGTLTEPA
;
A
#
# COMPACT_ATOMS: atom_id res chain seq x y z
N MET A 1 -6.88 3.48 30.37
CA MET A 1 -5.92 4.37 29.67
C MET A 1 -5.40 3.62 28.47
N ILE A 2 -5.39 4.22 27.27
CA ILE A 2 -4.81 3.61 26.07
C ILE A 2 -3.29 3.78 26.14
N GLU A 3 -2.54 2.68 26.02
CA GLU A 3 -1.09 2.68 25.99
C GLU A 3 -0.61 1.61 25.02
N PHE A 4 0.17 2.01 24.01
CA PHE A 4 0.81 1.11 23.06
C PHE A 4 2.17 0.60 23.57
N PRO A 5 2.66 -0.57 23.10
CA PRO A 5 3.96 -1.10 23.44
C PRO A 5 5.09 -0.07 23.22
N ARG A 6 6.17 -0.18 24.01
CA ARG A 6 7.31 0.77 23.92
C ARG A 6 8.05 0.70 22.59
N ASP A 7 8.08 -0.46 21.99
CA ASP A 7 8.73 -0.78 20.71
C ASP A 7 7.78 -0.68 19.50
N PHE A 8 6.57 -0.12 19.73
CA PHE A 8 5.59 0.08 18.67
C PHE A 8 6.10 1.10 17.64
N LEU A 9 6.04 0.73 16.35
CA LEU A 9 6.46 1.61 15.26
C LEU A 9 5.37 2.62 14.91
N TRP A 10 5.69 3.88 15.05
CA TRP A 10 4.85 5.00 14.67
C TRP A 10 5.42 5.65 13.41
N GLY A 11 4.82 5.35 12.28
CA GLY A 11 5.37 5.75 10.99
C GLY A 11 4.43 6.58 10.14
N THR A 12 4.99 7.00 9.03
CA THR A 12 4.26 7.53 7.86
C THR A 12 4.66 6.73 6.64
N ALA A 13 3.79 6.72 5.62
CA ALA A 13 4.04 5.98 4.39
C ALA A 13 3.95 6.89 3.16
N THR A 14 4.72 6.56 2.12
CA THR A 14 4.65 7.13 0.77
C THR A 14 5.03 6.07 -0.26
N SER A 15 4.88 6.39 -1.57
CA SER A 15 5.42 5.57 -2.65
C SER A 15 6.23 6.40 -3.64
N ALA A 16 7.18 5.75 -4.34
CA ALA A 16 8.17 6.39 -5.19
C ALA A 16 7.53 7.30 -6.24
N TYR A 17 6.68 6.78 -7.12
CA TYR A 17 6.09 7.56 -8.20
C TYR A 17 5.19 8.71 -7.71
N GLN A 18 4.55 8.53 -6.54
CA GLN A 18 3.63 9.50 -5.98
C GLN A 18 4.33 10.73 -5.34
N VAL A 19 5.57 10.58 -4.85
CA VAL A 19 6.24 11.68 -4.14
C VAL A 19 7.58 12.10 -4.73
N GLU A 20 8.33 11.20 -5.38
CA GLU A 20 9.72 11.49 -5.76
C GLU A 20 9.84 12.63 -6.76
N GLY A 21 9.03 12.61 -7.81
CA GLY A 21 9.27 13.43 -8.98
C GLY A 21 10.51 12.98 -9.76
N SER A 22 10.84 13.72 -10.82
CA SER A 22 12.06 13.47 -11.61
C SER A 22 12.20 11.99 -12.04
N PRO A 23 11.15 11.35 -12.61
CA PRO A 23 11.13 9.91 -12.85
C PRO A 23 12.18 9.43 -13.87
N LEU A 24 12.68 10.33 -14.71
CA LEU A 24 13.69 10.05 -15.72
C LEU A 24 15.08 10.66 -15.41
N ALA A 25 15.25 11.25 -14.23
CA ALA A 25 16.52 11.88 -13.87
C ALA A 25 17.63 10.85 -13.63
N ASP A 26 18.86 11.29 -13.84
CA ASP A 26 20.11 10.57 -13.50
C ASP A 26 20.17 9.15 -14.10
N GLY A 27 19.65 8.98 -15.31
CA GLY A 27 19.70 7.72 -16.04
C GLY A 27 18.56 6.74 -15.68
N ALA A 28 17.55 7.16 -14.94
CA ALA A 28 16.36 6.35 -14.68
C ALA A 28 15.58 6.07 -15.97
N GLY A 29 14.97 4.88 -16.06
CA GLY A 29 14.09 4.51 -17.16
C GLY A 29 12.62 4.85 -16.86
N PRO A 30 11.74 4.90 -17.88
CA PRO A 30 10.32 5.11 -17.68
C PRO A 30 9.66 3.91 -17.00
N SER A 31 8.68 4.19 -16.14
CA SER A 31 7.76 3.18 -15.61
C SER A 31 6.45 3.16 -16.40
N ILE A 32 5.61 2.16 -16.15
CA ILE A 32 4.25 2.12 -16.72
C ILE A 32 3.42 3.32 -16.27
N TRP A 33 3.65 3.84 -15.05
CA TRP A 33 2.95 5.03 -14.56
C TRP A 33 3.42 6.30 -15.23
N GLN A 34 4.71 6.41 -15.55
CA GLN A 34 5.21 7.54 -16.34
C GLN A 34 4.56 7.54 -17.74
N ARG A 35 4.46 6.38 -18.42
CA ARG A 35 3.73 6.28 -19.70
C ARG A 35 2.24 6.57 -19.56
N PHE A 36 1.59 5.98 -18.56
CA PHE A 36 0.15 6.10 -18.34
C PHE A 36 -0.26 7.54 -18.07
N SER A 37 0.47 8.26 -17.22
CA SER A 37 0.16 9.65 -16.87
C SER A 37 0.40 10.64 -18.02
N HIS A 38 1.25 10.30 -18.99
CA HIS A 38 1.46 11.07 -20.21
C HIS A 38 0.53 10.69 -21.35
N THR A 39 -0.31 9.67 -21.15
CA THR A 39 -1.34 9.32 -22.13
C THR A 39 -2.59 10.17 -21.90
N PRO A 40 -3.06 10.93 -22.88
CA PRO A 40 -4.20 11.84 -22.72
C PRO A 40 -5.43 11.14 -22.13
N THR A 41 -6.15 11.79 -21.22
CA THR A 41 -7.40 11.35 -20.58
C THR A 41 -7.31 10.23 -19.56
N LEU A 42 -6.17 9.60 -19.37
CA LEU A 42 -6.03 8.50 -18.40
C LEU A 42 -5.84 8.98 -16.94
N VAL A 43 -5.29 10.17 -16.77
CA VAL A 43 -5.17 10.81 -15.46
C VAL A 43 -5.95 12.11 -15.45
N ARG A 44 -6.64 12.36 -14.36
CA ARG A 44 -7.45 13.57 -14.16
C ARG A 44 -6.60 14.82 -14.36
N ASP A 45 -7.17 15.79 -15.07
CA ASP A 45 -6.55 17.10 -15.37
C ASP A 45 -5.20 16.99 -16.09
N GLY A 46 -4.87 15.82 -16.69
CA GLY A 46 -3.58 15.59 -17.34
C GLY A 46 -2.39 15.64 -16.36
N ALA A 47 -2.63 15.41 -15.07
CA ALA A 47 -1.59 15.43 -14.05
C ALA A 47 -0.57 14.30 -14.26
N THR A 48 0.70 14.57 -13.93
CA THR A 48 1.80 13.61 -14.01
C THR A 48 2.58 13.55 -12.69
N GLY A 49 3.36 12.49 -12.50
CA GLY A 49 4.30 12.38 -11.39
C GLY A 49 5.67 13.04 -11.63
N ASP A 50 5.81 13.88 -12.65
CA ASP A 50 7.11 14.42 -13.06
C ASP A 50 7.75 15.36 -12.01
N VAL A 51 6.93 16.10 -11.28
CA VAL A 51 7.35 16.90 -10.14
C VAL A 51 6.90 16.26 -8.83
N ALA A 52 5.65 15.82 -8.76
CA ALA A 52 5.04 15.27 -7.57
C ALA A 52 5.29 16.15 -6.33
N CYS A 53 5.97 15.62 -5.33
CA CYS A 53 6.42 16.38 -4.16
C CYS A 53 7.91 16.75 -4.22
N ASP A 54 8.58 16.52 -5.34
CA ASP A 54 10.02 16.74 -5.52
C ASP A 54 10.87 16.11 -4.39
N HIS A 55 10.39 14.98 -3.82
CA HIS A 55 11.05 14.29 -2.72
C HIS A 55 12.45 13.80 -3.10
N TYR A 56 12.66 13.47 -4.37
CA TYR A 56 13.98 13.08 -4.90
C TYR A 56 15.08 14.10 -4.58
N ARG A 57 14.73 15.40 -4.58
CA ARG A 57 15.64 16.49 -4.23
C ARG A 57 15.49 17.00 -2.80
N ARG A 58 14.27 16.87 -2.21
CA ARG A 58 13.91 17.46 -0.92
C ARG A 58 13.85 16.44 0.23
N TYR A 59 14.33 15.21 0.02
CA TYR A 59 14.22 14.14 1.01
C TYR A 59 14.81 14.51 2.38
N LEU A 60 15.86 15.34 2.42
CA LEU A 60 16.46 15.79 3.69
C LEU A 60 15.49 16.65 4.49
N ASP A 61 14.76 17.56 3.84
CA ASP A 61 13.75 18.41 4.48
C ASP A 61 12.57 17.56 4.96
N ASP A 62 12.15 16.58 4.16
CA ASP A 62 11.07 15.68 4.49
C ASP A 62 11.44 14.75 5.66
N VAL A 63 12.69 14.26 5.72
CA VAL A 63 13.21 13.49 6.86
C VAL A 63 13.28 14.36 8.12
N ALA A 64 13.75 15.61 8.01
CA ALA A 64 13.75 16.54 9.12
C ALA A 64 12.33 16.85 9.64
N LEU A 65 11.35 16.90 8.72
CA LEU A 65 9.94 17.07 9.08
C LEU A 65 9.41 15.85 9.84
N MET A 66 9.66 14.63 9.37
CA MET A 66 9.30 13.40 10.08
C MET A 66 9.87 13.35 11.50
N ARG A 67 11.15 13.72 11.66
CA ARG A 67 11.77 13.83 12.99
C ARG A 67 11.04 14.84 13.89
N ARG A 68 10.66 16.02 13.36
CA ARG A 68 9.91 17.03 14.14
C ARG A 68 8.53 16.54 14.56
N LEU A 69 7.88 15.70 13.75
CA LEU A 69 6.61 15.06 14.07
C LEU A 69 6.78 13.88 15.05
N GLY A 70 8.00 13.47 15.35
CA GLY A 70 8.30 12.39 16.31
C GLY A 70 8.09 10.98 15.75
N THR A 71 7.93 10.81 14.43
CA THR A 71 7.83 9.48 13.85
C THR A 71 9.13 8.72 14.00
N ASN A 72 9.05 7.44 14.36
CA ASN A 72 10.21 6.57 14.54
C ASN A 72 10.39 5.55 13.40
N ALA A 73 9.50 5.57 12.40
CA ALA A 73 9.58 4.74 11.21
C ALA A 73 9.08 5.47 9.97
N TYR A 74 9.60 5.11 8.82
CA TYR A 74 9.15 5.58 7.52
C TYR A 74 9.06 4.43 6.52
N ARG A 75 7.87 4.21 5.97
CA ARG A 75 7.66 3.27 4.89
C ARG A 75 7.67 4.02 3.56
N PHE A 76 8.54 3.60 2.67
CA PHE A 76 8.64 4.14 1.31
C PHE A 76 8.89 3.01 0.31
N SER A 77 8.56 3.23 -0.95
CA SER A 77 8.91 2.29 -2.00
C SER A 77 10.11 2.76 -2.80
N THR A 78 10.78 1.82 -3.45
CA THR A 78 11.84 2.11 -4.39
C THR A 78 11.34 1.97 -5.82
N SER A 79 11.75 2.88 -6.70
CA SER A 79 11.41 2.80 -8.12
C SER A 79 12.34 1.80 -8.81
N TRP A 80 11.76 0.68 -9.26
CA TRP A 80 12.50 -0.35 -9.98
C TRP A 80 13.17 0.20 -11.23
N SER A 81 12.49 1.06 -12.00
CA SER A 81 13.04 1.69 -13.20
C SER A 81 14.13 2.74 -12.92
N ARG A 82 14.20 3.27 -11.68
CA ARG A 82 15.31 4.14 -11.26
C ARG A 82 16.58 3.33 -11.00
N VAL A 83 16.45 2.14 -10.43
CA VAL A 83 17.56 1.26 -10.08
C VAL A 83 18.03 0.44 -11.29
N LEU A 84 17.09 -0.13 -12.04
CA LEU A 84 17.31 -0.88 -13.26
C LEU A 84 16.50 -0.26 -14.41
N PRO A 85 17.05 0.66 -15.20
CA PRO A 85 16.29 1.47 -16.17
C PRO A 85 15.53 0.66 -17.22
N ARG A 86 16.01 -0.56 -17.51
CA ARG A 86 15.33 -1.53 -18.40
C ARG A 86 14.69 -2.68 -17.62
N GLY A 87 14.54 -2.54 -16.31
CA GLY A 87 14.00 -3.55 -15.41
C GLY A 87 14.93 -4.73 -15.12
N ARG A 88 16.02 -4.87 -15.88
CA ARG A 88 17.02 -5.93 -15.77
C ARG A 88 18.36 -5.50 -16.37
N GLY A 89 19.42 -6.22 -16.06
CA GLY A 89 20.77 -5.99 -16.62
C GLY A 89 21.53 -4.90 -15.87
N THR A 90 21.90 -3.81 -16.52
CA THR A 90 22.77 -2.78 -15.96
C THR A 90 22.11 -2.01 -14.83
N ILE A 91 22.81 -1.95 -13.69
CA ILE A 91 22.40 -1.16 -12.53
C ILE A 91 22.69 0.31 -12.79
N ASN A 92 21.73 1.18 -12.53
CA ASN A 92 21.93 2.62 -12.49
C ASN A 92 22.46 3.03 -11.10
N ALA A 93 23.75 3.26 -11.02
CA ALA A 93 24.42 3.60 -9.77
C ALA A 93 23.83 4.87 -9.12
N ALA A 94 23.54 5.91 -9.90
CA ALA A 94 22.97 7.16 -9.37
C ALA A 94 21.57 6.95 -8.76
N GLY A 95 20.75 6.11 -9.40
CA GLY A 95 19.43 5.75 -8.87
C GLY A 95 19.53 4.95 -7.58
N LEU A 96 20.46 4.00 -7.50
CA LEU A 96 20.69 3.20 -6.29
C LEU A 96 21.27 4.04 -5.15
N ASP A 97 22.17 4.97 -5.45
CA ASP A 97 22.76 5.89 -4.46
C ASP A 97 21.74 6.87 -3.86
N PHE A 98 20.67 7.20 -4.56
CA PHE A 98 19.59 7.99 -3.98
C PHE A 98 18.97 7.29 -2.77
N TYR A 99 18.61 6.01 -2.92
CA TYR A 99 18.04 5.22 -1.81
C TYR A 99 19.05 4.97 -0.69
N ASP A 100 20.31 4.83 -1.02
CA ASP A 100 21.43 4.73 -0.07
C ASP A 100 21.48 5.97 0.85
N ARG A 101 21.50 7.17 0.24
CA ARG A 101 21.49 8.44 0.99
C ARG A 101 20.18 8.66 1.78
N LEU A 102 19.02 8.25 1.23
CA LEU A 102 17.76 8.35 1.95
C LEU A 102 17.75 7.48 3.21
N VAL A 103 18.23 6.24 3.11
CA VAL A 103 18.36 5.32 4.25
C VAL A 103 19.30 5.89 5.31
N ASP A 104 20.46 6.42 4.91
CA ASP A 104 21.41 7.07 5.83
C ASP A 104 20.77 8.27 6.54
N ALA A 105 20.06 9.12 5.80
CA ALA A 105 19.38 10.28 6.39
C ALA A 105 18.30 9.88 7.40
N LEU A 106 17.52 8.83 7.13
CA LEU A 106 16.52 8.31 8.04
C LEU A 106 17.16 7.81 9.34
N LEU A 107 18.15 6.94 9.23
CA LEU A 107 18.84 6.36 10.38
C LEU A 107 19.57 7.42 11.23
N ALA A 108 20.20 8.41 10.58
CA ALA A 108 20.83 9.54 11.28
C ALA A 108 19.81 10.38 12.08
N ASN A 109 18.52 10.30 11.74
CA ASN A 109 17.43 10.97 12.45
C ASN A 109 16.63 10.03 13.37
N GLY A 110 17.09 8.78 13.57
CA GLY A 110 16.43 7.80 14.44
C GLY A 110 15.13 7.24 13.88
N ILE A 111 14.97 7.24 12.54
CA ILE A 111 13.79 6.78 11.84
C ILE A 111 14.12 5.43 11.17
N GLU A 112 13.41 4.36 11.55
CA GLU A 112 13.59 3.03 11.00
C GLU A 112 13.00 2.96 9.58
N PRO A 113 13.77 2.58 8.55
CA PRO A 113 13.26 2.42 7.20
C PRO A 113 12.51 1.09 7.04
N MET A 114 11.29 1.13 6.48
CA MET A 114 10.57 -0.01 5.93
C MET A 114 10.51 0.16 4.40
N VAL A 115 11.26 -0.65 3.68
CA VAL A 115 11.40 -0.52 2.22
C VAL A 115 10.44 -1.46 1.51
N THR A 116 9.59 -0.89 0.66
CA THR A 116 8.72 -1.63 -0.27
C THR A 116 9.38 -1.69 -1.64
N LEU A 117 9.61 -2.90 -2.15
CA LEU A 117 10.31 -3.09 -3.42
C LEU A 117 9.48 -2.71 -4.65
N TYR A 118 8.16 -2.91 -4.59
CA TYR A 118 7.26 -2.61 -5.70
C TYR A 118 5.97 -1.96 -5.21
N HIS A 119 5.72 -0.76 -5.72
CA HIS A 119 4.49 0.00 -5.47
C HIS A 119 3.93 0.55 -6.78
N TRP A 120 3.63 -0.38 -7.72
CA TRP A 120 2.89 -0.26 -8.96
C TRP A 120 3.66 0.31 -10.17
N ASP A 121 4.88 0.78 -9.98
CA ASP A 121 5.69 1.46 -10.99
C ASP A 121 6.63 0.50 -11.75
N LEU A 122 6.04 -0.54 -12.39
CA LEU A 122 6.79 -1.49 -13.21
C LEU A 122 7.61 -0.76 -14.29
N PRO A 123 8.89 -1.12 -14.52
CA PRO A 123 9.65 -0.61 -15.65
C PRO A 123 8.92 -0.83 -16.97
N ALA A 124 8.74 0.24 -17.75
CA ALA A 124 8.02 0.16 -19.03
C ALA A 124 8.67 -0.81 -20.01
N ALA A 125 9.98 -0.98 -19.94
CA ALA A 125 10.71 -1.95 -20.77
C ALA A 125 10.36 -3.43 -20.42
N LEU A 126 9.90 -3.71 -19.21
CA LEU A 126 9.39 -5.05 -18.86
C LEU A 126 7.94 -5.22 -19.28
N ASP A 127 7.16 -4.15 -19.25
CA ASP A 127 5.79 -4.15 -19.76
C ASP A 127 5.78 -4.44 -21.26
N ASP A 128 6.72 -3.86 -22.03
CA ASP A 128 6.94 -4.17 -23.45
C ASP A 128 7.26 -5.66 -23.73
N LEU A 129 7.67 -6.40 -22.70
CA LEU A 129 7.92 -7.84 -22.74
C LEU A 129 6.77 -8.67 -22.15
N GLY A 130 5.61 -8.05 -21.90
CA GLY A 130 4.42 -8.67 -21.35
C GLY A 130 4.19 -8.40 -19.86
N GLY A 131 5.08 -7.69 -19.19
CA GLY A 131 4.89 -7.24 -17.80
C GLY A 131 4.51 -8.38 -16.86
N TRP A 132 3.47 -8.17 -16.05
CA TRP A 132 2.97 -9.19 -15.12
C TRP A 132 2.30 -10.40 -15.79
N LEU A 133 2.12 -10.40 -17.12
CA LEU A 133 1.65 -11.56 -17.88
C LEU A 133 2.79 -12.49 -18.28
N ASN A 134 4.02 -12.01 -18.27
CA ASN A 134 5.19 -12.81 -18.61
C ASN A 134 5.66 -13.63 -17.39
N PRO A 135 5.74 -14.97 -17.49
CA PRO A 135 6.16 -15.82 -16.38
C PRO A 135 7.59 -15.57 -15.88
N GLU A 136 8.47 -15.00 -16.73
CA GLU A 136 9.84 -14.64 -16.36
C GLU A 136 9.91 -13.44 -15.40
N ILE A 137 8.80 -12.71 -15.23
CA ILE A 137 8.77 -11.52 -14.36
C ILE A 137 9.14 -11.86 -12.92
N ALA A 138 8.81 -13.06 -12.46
CA ALA A 138 9.13 -13.52 -11.11
C ALA A 138 10.64 -13.56 -10.87
N LYS A 139 11.39 -14.02 -11.85
CA LYS A 139 12.86 -14.04 -11.80
C LYS A 139 13.41 -12.62 -11.90
N TRP A 140 12.91 -11.79 -12.82
CA TRP A 140 13.39 -10.41 -12.97
C TRP A 140 13.14 -9.59 -11.70
N PHE A 141 12.02 -9.82 -11.03
CA PHE A 141 11.73 -9.18 -9.75
C PHE A 141 12.68 -9.64 -8.64
N ALA A 142 12.98 -10.94 -8.55
CA ALA A 142 13.94 -11.48 -7.60
C ALA A 142 15.37 -10.95 -7.85
N ASP A 143 15.78 -10.81 -9.11
CA ASP A 143 17.07 -10.23 -9.48
C ASP A 143 17.17 -8.74 -9.04
N TYR A 144 16.09 -7.95 -9.25
CA TYR A 144 16.00 -6.58 -8.75
C TYR A 144 16.02 -6.52 -7.21
N ALA A 145 15.23 -7.36 -6.57
CA ALA A 145 15.19 -7.45 -5.11
C ALA A 145 16.59 -7.74 -4.52
N SER A 146 17.33 -8.67 -5.13
CA SER A 146 18.70 -9.00 -4.73
C SER A 146 19.66 -7.81 -4.87
N VAL A 147 19.51 -6.96 -5.90
CA VAL A 147 20.28 -5.71 -6.01
C VAL A 147 20.03 -4.81 -4.81
N MET A 148 18.77 -4.64 -4.41
CA MET A 148 18.39 -3.81 -3.27
C MET A 148 18.89 -4.40 -1.94
N PHE A 149 18.74 -5.70 -1.74
CA PHE A 149 19.19 -6.40 -0.53
C PHE A 149 20.70 -6.26 -0.36
N ARG A 150 21.50 -6.53 -1.39
CA ARG A 150 22.96 -6.41 -1.32
C ARG A 150 23.43 -5.01 -1.01
N LYS A 151 22.69 -4.00 -1.44
CA LYS A 151 23.06 -2.60 -1.22
C LYS A 151 22.68 -2.10 0.17
N LEU A 152 21.53 -2.51 0.71
CA LEU A 152 20.91 -1.82 1.86
C LEU A 152 20.62 -2.71 3.06
N ASP A 153 20.70 -4.06 2.99
CA ASP A 153 20.33 -4.96 4.08
C ASP A 153 21.28 -4.88 5.30
N ASP A 154 22.43 -4.23 5.14
CA ASP A 154 23.30 -3.90 6.26
C ASP A 154 22.64 -2.91 7.25
N ARG A 155 21.66 -2.11 6.79
CA ARG A 155 21.00 -1.03 7.52
C ARG A 155 19.47 -1.13 7.51
N VAL A 156 18.85 -1.62 6.44
CA VAL A 156 17.40 -1.80 6.32
C VAL A 156 16.98 -3.11 6.96
N LYS A 157 16.15 -3.03 8.02
CA LYS A 157 15.73 -4.21 8.78
C LYS A 157 14.33 -4.72 8.44
N MET A 158 13.61 -4.02 7.56
CA MET A 158 12.24 -4.37 7.16
C MET A 158 12.04 -4.18 5.66
N TRP A 159 11.72 -5.29 5.00
CA TRP A 159 11.47 -5.34 3.56
C TRP A 159 10.05 -5.80 3.28
N ALA A 160 9.33 -5.07 2.42
CA ALA A 160 8.07 -5.51 1.85
C ALA A 160 8.27 -5.78 0.36
N THR A 161 7.84 -6.93 -0.12
CA THR A 161 8.01 -7.30 -1.53
C THR A 161 7.11 -6.49 -2.45
N LEU A 162 5.81 -6.58 -2.21
CA LEU A 162 4.76 -5.96 -3.02
C LEU A 162 3.87 -5.08 -2.15
N ASN A 163 3.37 -4.00 -2.73
CA ASN A 163 2.23 -3.26 -2.22
C ASN A 163 0.97 -3.61 -3.00
N GLU A 164 -0.06 -4.09 -2.30
CA GLU A 164 -1.43 -4.25 -2.79
C GLU A 164 -1.54 -4.94 -4.17
N PRO A 165 -1.11 -6.18 -4.29
CA PRO A 165 -1.18 -6.89 -5.57
C PRO A 165 -2.60 -6.98 -6.14
N TRP A 166 -3.65 -6.91 -5.29
CA TRP A 166 -5.03 -6.82 -5.75
C TRP A 166 -5.28 -5.56 -6.59
N VAL A 167 -4.79 -4.39 -6.14
CA VAL A 167 -4.99 -3.12 -6.87
C VAL A 167 -4.28 -3.15 -8.22
N VAL A 168 -3.08 -3.74 -8.29
CA VAL A 168 -2.37 -3.94 -9.56
C VAL A 168 -3.23 -4.77 -10.51
N THR A 169 -3.82 -5.84 -10.02
CA THR A 169 -4.61 -6.78 -10.82
C THR A 169 -5.97 -6.21 -11.20
N ASP A 170 -6.72 -5.71 -10.23
CA ASP A 170 -8.06 -5.15 -10.42
C ASP A 170 -8.02 -3.89 -11.28
N GLY A 171 -7.26 -2.90 -10.84
CA GLY A 171 -7.14 -1.61 -11.51
C GLY A 171 -6.38 -1.66 -12.82
N GLY A 172 -5.29 -2.42 -12.88
CA GLY A 172 -4.36 -2.43 -14.00
C GLY A 172 -4.70 -3.44 -15.10
N TYR A 173 -5.25 -4.62 -14.76
CA TYR A 173 -5.48 -5.71 -15.71
C TYR A 173 -6.94 -6.07 -15.91
N LEU A 174 -7.82 -5.92 -14.90
CA LEU A 174 -9.23 -6.26 -15.03
C LEU A 174 -10.07 -5.10 -15.57
N TYR A 175 -9.96 -3.93 -14.94
CA TYR A 175 -10.78 -2.75 -15.30
C TYR A 175 -10.04 -1.68 -16.10
N GLY A 176 -8.72 -1.68 -16.09
CA GLY A 176 -7.87 -0.73 -16.82
C GLY A 176 -8.00 0.72 -16.35
N ALA A 177 -8.40 0.92 -15.10
CA ALA A 177 -8.50 2.24 -14.48
C ALA A 177 -7.14 2.79 -14.03
N LEU A 178 -6.14 1.91 -13.90
CA LEU A 178 -4.77 2.18 -13.49
C LEU A 178 -3.80 1.61 -14.53
N ALA A 179 -2.53 2.02 -14.45
CA ALA A 179 -1.49 1.45 -15.31
C ALA A 179 -1.34 -0.07 -15.07
N PRO A 180 -1.11 -0.87 -16.13
CA PRO A 180 -0.84 -0.51 -17.52
C PRO A 180 -2.10 -0.23 -18.36
N GLY A 181 -3.32 -0.40 -17.84
CA GLY A 181 -4.56 -0.04 -18.52
C GLY A 181 -5.23 -1.18 -19.30
N HIS A 182 -4.90 -2.43 -19.00
CA HIS A 182 -5.52 -3.61 -19.61
C HIS A 182 -6.96 -3.80 -19.09
N ARG A 183 -7.81 -4.41 -19.93
CA ARG A 183 -9.22 -4.71 -19.60
C ARG A 183 -9.55 -6.14 -19.98
N SER A 184 -9.13 -7.09 -19.15
CA SER A 184 -9.26 -8.51 -19.50
C SER A 184 -9.44 -9.39 -18.29
N ARG A 185 -10.57 -10.09 -18.20
CA ARG A 185 -10.79 -11.10 -17.16
C ARG A 185 -9.85 -12.31 -17.29
N PHE A 186 -9.25 -12.53 -18.48
CA PHE A 186 -8.31 -13.62 -18.72
C PHE A 186 -6.89 -13.25 -18.26
N GLU A 187 -6.53 -11.98 -18.35
CA GLU A 187 -5.20 -11.50 -17.95
C GLU A 187 -5.09 -11.28 -16.44
N ALA A 188 -6.15 -10.82 -15.79
CA ALA A 188 -6.15 -10.51 -14.38
C ALA A 188 -5.69 -11.68 -13.47
N PRO A 189 -6.19 -12.94 -13.64
CA PRO A 189 -5.69 -14.06 -12.85
C PRO A 189 -4.23 -14.39 -13.11
N ILE A 190 -3.75 -14.25 -14.36
CA ILE A 190 -2.35 -14.49 -14.73
C ILE A 190 -1.44 -13.46 -14.05
N ALA A 191 -1.80 -12.18 -14.13
CA ALA A 191 -1.06 -11.11 -13.45
C ALA A 191 -1.01 -11.32 -11.93
N SER A 192 -2.15 -11.69 -11.32
CA SER A 192 -2.25 -12.01 -9.89
C SER A 192 -1.29 -13.15 -9.50
N HIS A 193 -1.30 -14.23 -10.26
CA HIS A 193 -0.44 -15.38 -9.99
C HIS A 193 1.05 -15.04 -10.12
N ASN A 194 1.44 -14.32 -11.17
CA ASN A 194 2.83 -13.91 -11.37
C ASN A 194 3.30 -12.89 -10.33
N LEU A 195 2.43 -12.01 -9.81
CA LEU A 195 2.75 -11.16 -8.65
C LEU A 195 3.08 -12.02 -7.43
N LEU A 196 2.26 -13.02 -7.12
CA LEU A 196 2.49 -13.90 -5.98
C LEU A 196 3.73 -14.79 -6.16
N ARG A 197 4.01 -15.28 -7.38
CA ARG A 197 5.27 -15.96 -7.71
C ARG A 197 6.47 -15.03 -7.50
N SER A 198 6.34 -13.78 -7.92
CA SER A 198 7.40 -12.78 -7.73
C SER A 198 7.67 -12.50 -6.26
N HIS A 199 6.61 -12.41 -5.44
CA HIS A 199 6.74 -12.37 -3.99
C HIS A 199 7.55 -13.56 -3.47
N ALA A 200 7.17 -14.77 -3.85
CA ALA A 200 7.83 -15.99 -3.40
C ALA A 200 9.31 -16.04 -3.80
N GLU A 201 9.64 -15.71 -5.05
CA GLU A 201 11.03 -15.71 -5.53
C GLU A 201 11.87 -14.62 -4.84
N ALA A 202 11.31 -13.43 -4.57
CA ALA A 202 11.99 -12.41 -3.79
C ALA A 202 12.23 -12.85 -2.33
N VAL A 203 11.27 -13.55 -1.70
CA VAL A 203 11.46 -14.11 -0.35
C VAL A 203 12.56 -15.18 -0.35
N LYS A 204 12.58 -16.08 -1.36
CA LYS A 204 13.65 -17.09 -1.49
C LYS A 204 15.03 -16.44 -1.63
N ALA A 205 15.14 -15.41 -2.50
CA ALA A 205 16.37 -14.64 -2.68
C ALA A 205 16.80 -13.98 -1.36
N TYR A 206 15.85 -13.39 -0.64
CA TYR A 206 16.15 -12.77 0.66
C TYR A 206 16.61 -13.78 1.69
N ARG A 207 15.99 -14.97 1.78
CA ARG A 207 16.41 -16.02 2.74
C ARG A 207 17.81 -16.56 2.46
N ALA A 208 18.29 -16.45 1.22
CA ALA A 208 19.65 -16.83 0.87
C ALA A 208 20.71 -15.76 1.22
N GLU A 209 20.35 -14.49 1.19
CA GLU A 209 21.29 -13.36 1.29
C GLU A 209 21.02 -12.43 2.49
N GLY A 210 19.74 -12.23 2.85
CA GLY A 210 19.29 -11.26 3.84
C GLY A 210 19.35 -11.76 5.29
N ARG A 211 19.33 -10.80 6.23
CA ARG A 211 19.54 -11.07 7.66
C ARG A 211 18.39 -10.61 8.55
N HIS A 212 17.46 -9.87 8.00
CA HIS A 212 16.41 -9.19 8.76
C HIS A 212 15.02 -9.70 8.39
N ARG A 213 14.01 -8.84 8.37
CA ARG A 213 12.59 -9.21 8.18
C ARG A 213 12.12 -8.90 6.78
N ILE A 214 11.35 -9.83 6.21
CA ILE A 214 10.68 -9.66 4.92
C ILE A 214 9.22 -10.05 5.03
N GLY A 215 8.33 -9.32 4.34
CA GLY A 215 6.91 -9.57 4.30
C GLY A 215 6.27 -9.11 2.99
N ILE A 216 4.95 -9.11 2.98
CA ILE A 216 4.11 -8.60 1.89
C ILE A 216 3.13 -7.58 2.46
N VAL A 217 2.72 -6.60 1.65
CA VAL A 217 1.68 -5.64 2.03
C VAL A 217 0.45 -5.86 1.16
N VAL A 218 -0.69 -6.02 1.80
CA VAL A 218 -1.99 -6.23 1.15
C VAL A 218 -3.01 -5.21 1.62
N ASN A 219 -3.86 -4.76 0.71
CA ASN A 219 -5.05 -4.00 1.08
C ASN A 219 -6.16 -4.98 1.48
N LEU A 220 -6.79 -4.73 2.61
CA LEU A 220 -7.89 -5.54 3.12
C LEU A 220 -9.13 -4.67 3.33
N GLU A 221 -10.23 -5.14 2.79
CA GLU A 221 -11.54 -4.52 2.97
C GLU A 221 -12.50 -5.59 3.47
N PRO A 222 -12.84 -5.60 4.78
CA PRO A 222 -13.74 -6.61 5.33
C PRO A 222 -15.12 -6.48 4.71
N LYS A 223 -15.70 -7.63 4.35
CA LYS A 223 -16.98 -7.73 3.70
C LYS A 223 -18.03 -8.17 4.72
N TYR A 224 -19.11 -7.41 4.80
CA TYR A 224 -20.25 -7.70 5.68
C TYR A 224 -21.51 -7.96 4.84
N PRO A 225 -22.27 -9.05 5.07
CA PRO A 225 -23.47 -9.27 4.30
C PRO A 225 -24.53 -8.19 4.63
N ALA A 226 -25.25 -7.74 3.61
CA ALA A 226 -26.29 -6.74 3.76
C ALA A 226 -27.51 -7.28 4.51
N SER A 227 -27.74 -8.59 4.44
CA SER A 227 -28.77 -9.32 5.20
C SER A 227 -28.31 -10.72 5.55
N ASP A 228 -29.11 -11.44 6.34
CA ASP A 228 -28.84 -12.84 6.69
C ASP A 228 -29.26 -13.84 5.60
N SER A 229 -29.67 -13.37 4.41
CA SER A 229 -30.05 -14.25 3.31
C SER A 229 -28.86 -15.09 2.82
N PRO A 230 -29.09 -16.33 2.37
CA PRO A 230 -28.03 -17.16 1.78
C PRO A 230 -27.33 -16.49 0.60
N GLU A 231 -28.07 -15.74 -0.21
CA GLU A 231 -27.60 -15.04 -1.39
C GLU A 231 -26.59 -13.92 -1.03
N ASP A 232 -26.92 -13.08 -0.04
CA ASP A 232 -26.03 -12.02 0.44
C ASP A 232 -24.78 -12.58 1.11
N ARG A 233 -24.92 -13.67 1.87
CA ARG A 233 -23.76 -14.35 2.48
C ARG A 233 -22.83 -14.96 1.41
N ALA A 234 -23.40 -15.60 0.38
CA ALA A 234 -22.61 -16.16 -0.72
C ALA A 234 -21.90 -15.06 -1.54
N ALA A 235 -22.60 -13.94 -1.82
CA ALA A 235 -22.02 -12.78 -2.48
C ALA A 235 -20.86 -12.18 -1.67
N THR A 236 -21.04 -12.09 -0.34
CA THR A 236 -19.99 -11.62 0.59
C THR A 236 -18.76 -12.53 0.56
N GLN A 237 -18.96 -13.87 0.55
CA GLN A 237 -17.85 -14.83 0.46
C GLN A 237 -17.07 -14.71 -0.85
N ARG A 238 -17.77 -14.52 -1.99
CA ARG A 238 -17.10 -14.28 -3.28
C ARG A 238 -16.28 -13.00 -3.27
N ALA A 239 -16.86 -11.91 -2.77
CA ALA A 239 -16.18 -10.62 -2.69
C ALA A 239 -14.95 -10.68 -1.76
N ASP A 240 -15.04 -11.40 -0.63
CA ASP A 240 -13.92 -11.64 0.28
C ASP A 240 -12.84 -12.52 -0.35
N ALA A 241 -13.25 -13.59 -1.04
CA ALA A 241 -12.31 -14.46 -1.76
C ALA A 241 -11.50 -13.67 -2.80
N TYR A 242 -12.16 -12.83 -3.57
CA TYR A 242 -11.56 -12.06 -4.65
C TYR A 242 -10.59 -10.98 -4.16
N MET A 243 -10.96 -10.22 -3.13
CA MET A 243 -10.14 -9.09 -2.69
C MET A 243 -9.12 -9.48 -1.62
N ASN A 244 -9.56 -10.21 -0.59
CA ASN A 244 -8.75 -10.45 0.60
C ASN A 244 -8.00 -11.79 0.52
N ARG A 245 -8.73 -12.90 0.31
CA ARG A 245 -8.16 -14.26 0.41
C ARG A 245 -7.33 -14.66 -0.80
N GLN A 246 -7.58 -14.11 -1.98
CA GLN A 246 -6.82 -14.38 -3.20
C GLN A 246 -5.31 -14.17 -3.02
N TYR A 247 -4.91 -13.23 -2.16
CA TYR A 247 -3.51 -12.90 -1.93
C TYR A 247 -2.95 -13.48 -0.62
N LEU A 248 -3.77 -13.58 0.42
CA LEU A 248 -3.31 -14.08 1.71
C LEU A 248 -3.33 -15.62 1.79
N ASP A 249 -4.35 -16.30 1.24
CA ASP A 249 -4.43 -17.75 1.31
C ASP A 249 -3.23 -18.43 0.61
N PRO A 250 -2.79 -18.03 -0.60
CA PRO A 250 -1.58 -18.63 -1.19
C PRO A 250 -0.32 -18.38 -0.38
N VAL A 251 -0.16 -17.18 0.19
CA VAL A 251 1.03 -16.82 0.98
C VAL A 251 1.10 -17.60 2.29
N PHE A 252 -0.03 -17.76 2.99
CA PHE A 252 -0.06 -18.43 4.29
C PHE A 252 -0.45 -19.90 4.24
N LEU A 253 -1.35 -20.29 3.32
CA LEU A 253 -1.93 -21.63 3.25
C LEU A 253 -1.45 -22.45 2.04
N GLY A 254 -0.77 -21.82 1.06
CA GLY A 254 -0.27 -22.46 -0.15
C GLY A 254 -1.37 -22.91 -1.12
N ARG A 255 -2.54 -22.29 -1.09
CA ARG A 255 -3.68 -22.59 -1.97
C ARG A 255 -4.54 -21.37 -2.22
N TYR A 256 -5.18 -21.32 -3.38
CA TYR A 256 -6.21 -20.31 -3.68
C TYR A 256 -7.55 -20.66 -3.04
N PRO A 257 -8.41 -19.65 -2.74
CA PRO A 257 -9.83 -19.85 -2.45
C PRO A 257 -10.53 -20.54 -3.63
N GLU A 258 -11.40 -21.52 -3.35
CA GLU A 258 -12.12 -22.26 -4.39
C GLU A 258 -13.09 -21.37 -5.18
N GLU A 259 -13.63 -20.34 -4.53
CA GLU A 259 -14.56 -19.38 -5.14
C GLU A 259 -13.96 -18.67 -6.36
N LEU A 260 -12.63 -18.55 -6.47
CA LEU A 260 -11.99 -17.88 -7.61
C LEU A 260 -12.22 -18.62 -8.92
N ALA A 261 -12.25 -19.95 -8.88
CA ALA A 261 -12.59 -20.75 -10.06
C ALA A 261 -14.03 -20.55 -10.53
N GLU A 262 -14.96 -20.32 -9.61
CA GLU A 262 -16.35 -19.99 -9.94
C GLU A 262 -16.47 -18.56 -10.47
N ILE A 263 -15.79 -17.59 -9.85
CA ILE A 263 -15.79 -16.18 -10.21
C ILE A 263 -15.27 -15.97 -11.64
N PHE A 264 -14.12 -16.54 -11.96
CA PHE A 264 -13.47 -16.36 -13.27
C PHE A 264 -13.91 -17.37 -14.32
N GLY A 265 -14.44 -18.53 -13.91
CA GLY A 265 -14.88 -19.59 -14.81
C GLY A 265 -13.77 -20.07 -15.74
N GLU A 266 -13.99 -20.04 -17.05
CA GLU A 266 -13.00 -20.43 -18.06
C GLU A 266 -11.73 -19.56 -18.09
N ALA A 267 -11.80 -18.36 -17.52
CA ALA A 267 -10.66 -17.45 -17.43
C ALA A 267 -9.73 -17.77 -16.24
N TRP A 268 -10.14 -18.67 -15.31
CA TRP A 268 -9.29 -19.11 -14.23
C TRP A 268 -8.29 -20.18 -14.72
N PRO A 269 -6.98 -19.89 -14.76
CA PRO A 269 -6.01 -20.90 -15.14
C PRO A 269 -5.95 -22.01 -14.10
N ARG A 270 -5.73 -23.23 -14.57
CA ARG A 270 -5.58 -24.40 -13.69
C ARG A 270 -4.10 -24.62 -13.38
N TRP A 271 -3.57 -23.78 -12.50
CA TRP A 271 -2.18 -24.01 -12.04
C TRP A 271 -2.03 -25.31 -11.26
N PRO A 272 -0.89 -26.03 -11.44
CA PRO A 272 -0.57 -27.18 -10.63
C PRO A 272 -0.56 -26.82 -9.13
N ALA A 273 -1.06 -27.71 -8.28
CA ALA A 273 -1.16 -27.45 -6.84
C ALA A 273 0.21 -27.27 -6.17
N ASP A 274 1.24 -27.94 -6.68
CA ASP A 274 2.62 -27.81 -6.23
C ASP A 274 3.23 -26.45 -6.60
N GLU A 275 2.85 -25.88 -7.75
CA GLU A 275 3.25 -24.52 -8.12
C GLU A 275 2.61 -23.48 -7.19
N VAL A 276 1.32 -23.61 -6.91
CA VAL A 276 0.62 -22.72 -5.96
C VAL A 276 1.21 -22.86 -4.54
N ALA A 277 1.53 -24.07 -4.12
CA ALA A 277 2.14 -24.32 -2.81
C ALA A 277 3.52 -23.65 -2.65
N GLN A 278 4.26 -23.44 -3.75
CA GLN A 278 5.54 -22.73 -3.72
C GLN A 278 5.42 -21.23 -3.42
N ILE A 279 4.22 -20.65 -3.54
CA ILE A 279 3.96 -19.25 -3.14
C ILE A 279 4.13 -19.09 -1.63
N ARG A 280 3.82 -20.11 -0.87
CA ARG A 280 3.99 -20.14 0.59
C ARG A 280 5.48 -20.21 0.97
N GLN A 281 6.09 -19.04 1.07
CA GLN A 281 7.45 -18.90 1.61
C GLN A 281 7.40 -18.33 3.03
N PRO A 282 8.39 -18.63 3.89
CA PRO A 282 8.41 -18.10 5.27
C PRO A 282 8.63 -16.58 5.25
N ILE A 283 7.59 -15.85 5.63
CA ILE A 283 7.64 -14.39 5.84
C ILE A 283 7.64 -14.06 7.33
N ASP A 284 8.15 -12.88 7.69
CA ASP A 284 8.28 -12.45 9.10
C ASP A 284 7.13 -11.56 9.54
N PHE A 285 6.42 -10.94 8.62
CA PHE A 285 5.28 -10.08 8.91
C PHE A 285 4.33 -9.96 7.71
N VAL A 286 3.13 -9.50 7.98
CA VAL A 286 2.20 -9.01 6.97
C VAL A 286 1.91 -7.53 7.22
N GLY A 287 1.99 -6.71 6.16
CA GLY A 287 1.50 -5.35 6.16
C GLY A 287 0.03 -5.32 5.74
N VAL A 288 -0.77 -4.57 6.46
CA VAL A 288 -2.20 -4.38 6.20
C VAL A 288 -2.46 -2.91 5.89
N ASN A 289 -2.90 -2.65 4.67
CA ASN A 289 -3.49 -1.36 4.30
C ASN A 289 -5.00 -1.45 4.49
N TYR A 290 -5.54 -0.52 5.27
CA TYR A 290 -6.97 -0.47 5.57
C TYR A 290 -7.51 0.94 5.38
N TYR A 291 -8.64 1.08 4.68
CA TYR A 291 -9.29 2.36 4.43
C TYR A 291 -10.78 2.37 4.75
N THR A 292 -11.48 1.27 4.46
CA THR A 292 -12.93 1.17 4.55
C THR A 292 -13.39 -0.27 4.72
N ARG A 293 -14.69 -0.44 4.87
CA ARG A 293 -15.39 -1.73 4.78
C ARG A 293 -16.32 -1.77 3.57
N ASN A 294 -16.87 -2.93 3.29
CA ASN A 294 -17.94 -3.09 2.32
C ASN A 294 -19.12 -3.84 2.93
N VAL A 295 -20.33 -3.27 2.83
CA VAL A 295 -21.57 -3.99 3.09
C VAL A 295 -22.05 -4.53 1.75
N THR A 296 -22.09 -5.84 1.61
CA THR A 296 -22.25 -6.56 0.34
C THR A 296 -23.63 -7.19 0.25
N ARG A 297 -24.35 -6.93 -0.84
CA ARG A 297 -25.57 -7.64 -1.21
C ARG A 297 -25.37 -8.47 -2.47
N PHE A 298 -26.18 -9.50 -2.65
CA PHE A 298 -26.28 -10.18 -3.92
C PHE A 298 -26.89 -9.25 -5.00
N ASP A 299 -26.27 -9.25 -6.17
CA ASP A 299 -26.77 -8.52 -7.34
C ASP A 299 -26.45 -9.35 -8.59
N ARG A 300 -27.48 -9.95 -9.20
CA ARG A 300 -27.30 -10.82 -10.36
C ARG A 300 -26.60 -10.14 -11.52
N ASP A 301 -26.82 -8.84 -11.69
CA ASP A 301 -26.33 -8.06 -12.82
C ASP A 301 -24.94 -7.45 -12.56
N ALA A 302 -24.44 -7.54 -11.32
CA ALA A 302 -23.10 -7.10 -10.99
C ALA A 302 -22.06 -8.05 -11.60
N TRP A 303 -21.34 -7.49 -12.58
CA TRP A 303 -20.35 -8.25 -13.34
C TRP A 303 -19.30 -8.90 -12.46
N LEU A 304 -18.88 -10.07 -12.85
CA LEU A 304 -17.89 -10.95 -12.25
C LEU A 304 -18.29 -11.53 -10.88
N LEU A 305 -18.55 -10.71 -9.87
CA LEU A 305 -18.75 -11.18 -8.49
C LEU A 305 -20.21 -11.48 -8.16
N GLN A 306 -21.17 -10.98 -8.94
CA GLN A 306 -22.59 -10.96 -8.57
C GLN A 306 -22.80 -10.41 -7.16
N ALA A 307 -22.06 -9.38 -6.83
CA ALA A 307 -22.01 -8.71 -5.53
C ALA A 307 -21.93 -7.21 -5.74
N ALA A 308 -22.76 -6.46 -5.01
CA ALA A 308 -22.79 -5.00 -5.05
C ALA A 308 -22.63 -4.41 -3.64
N ALA A 309 -21.93 -3.28 -3.55
CA ALA A 309 -21.81 -2.51 -2.32
C ALA A 309 -23.14 -1.83 -1.98
N VAL A 310 -23.48 -1.80 -0.70
CA VAL A 310 -24.64 -1.09 -0.16
C VAL A 310 -24.16 0.11 0.64
N PRO A 311 -24.31 1.34 0.10
CA PRO A 311 -23.95 2.54 0.83
C PRO A 311 -24.72 2.68 2.13
N GLN A 312 -24.03 3.01 3.21
CA GLN A 312 -24.64 3.12 4.54
C GLN A 312 -25.19 4.52 4.76
N ARG A 313 -26.50 4.61 4.93
CA ARG A 313 -27.17 5.90 5.22
C ARG A 313 -26.69 6.42 6.57
N ARG A 314 -26.42 7.72 6.66
CA ARG A 314 -25.95 8.43 7.88
C ARG A 314 -24.49 8.11 8.27
N ALA A 315 -23.74 7.39 7.46
CA ALA A 315 -22.31 7.23 7.67
C ALA A 315 -21.54 8.46 7.16
N THR A 316 -20.34 8.65 7.69
CA THR A 316 -19.39 9.62 7.17
C THR A 316 -18.62 8.98 6.03
N TYR A 317 -18.44 9.70 4.92
CA TYR A 317 -17.68 9.26 3.77
C TYR A 317 -16.51 10.20 3.51
N THR A 318 -15.41 9.64 3.05
CA THR A 318 -14.24 10.39 2.56
C THR A 318 -14.51 10.95 1.15
N GLU A 319 -13.65 11.82 0.65
CA GLU A 319 -13.75 12.33 -0.73
C GLU A 319 -13.53 11.25 -1.80
N THR A 320 -12.95 10.11 -1.44
CA THR A 320 -12.83 8.94 -2.32
C THR A 320 -14.09 8.07 -2.30
N GLY A 321 -15.11 8.45 -1.52
CA GLY A 321 -16.36 7.71 -1.41
C GLY A 321 -16.27 6.49 -0.46
N TRP A 322 -15.25 6.42 0.38
CA TRP A 322 -15.06 5.33 1.34
C TRP A 322 -15.73 5.65 2.67
N GLU A 323 -16.48 4.69 3.22
CA GLU A 323 -17.10 4.83 4.52
C GLU A 323 -16.05 4.90 5.63
N VAL A 324 -16.17 5.86 6.54
CA VAL A 324 -15.33 5.95 7.74
C VAL A 324 -15.88 4.97 8.79
N PHE A 325 -15.27 3.80 8.90
CA PHE A 325 -15.73 2.75 9.81
C PHE A 325 -14.56 2.06 10.54
N ALA A 326 -14.11 2.68 11.62
CA ALA A 326 -12.90 2.24 12.33
C ALA A 326 -13.00 0.84 12.96
N GLN A 327 -14.20 0.42 13.39
CA GLN A 327 -14.39 -0.93 13.98
C GLN A 327 -13.95 -2.04 13.04
N ALA A 328 -14.16 -1.87 11.74
CA ALA A 328 -13.75 -2.88 10.77
C ALA A 328 -12.22 -3.04 10.66
N LEU A 329 -11.41 -2.05 11.06
CA LEU A 329 -9.96 -2.24 11.20
C LEU A 329 -9.66 -3.23 12.33
N THR A 330 -10.33 -3.11 13.48
CA THR A 330 -10.21 -4.10 14.56
C THR A 330 -10.59 -5.50 14.06
N ASP A 331 -11.74 -5.60 13.38
CA ASP A 331 -12.26 -6.87 12.87
C ASP A 331 -11.27 -7.51 11.87
N THR A 332 -10.69 -6.70 10.98
CA THR A 332 -9.67 -7.13 10.00
C THR A 332 -8.42 -7.69 10.66
N LEU A 333 -7.86 -6.96 11.64
CA LEU A 333 -6.64 -7.39 12.33
C LEU A 333 -6.87 -8.67 13.15
N VAL A 334 -8.03 -8.78 13.80
CA VAL A 334 -8.43 -10.00 14.52
C VAL A 334 -8.70 -11.15 13.55
N TRP A 335 -9.30 -10.90 12.39
CA TRP A 335 -9.50 -11.90 11.35
C TRP A 335 -8.16 -12.44 10.81
N VAL A 336 -7.18 -11.58 10.53
CA VAL A 336 -5.83 -11.99 10.13
C VAL A 336 -5.20 -12.89 11.20
N LYS A 337 -5.28 -12.48 12.48
CA LYS A 337 -4.83 -13.31 13.61
C LYS A 337 -5.46 -14.70 13.59
N GLN A 338 -6.79 -14.77 13.49
CA GLN A 338 -7.54 -16.02 13.61
C GLN A 338 -7.29 -16.96 12.43
N ARG A 339 -7.25 -16.42 11.22
CA ARG A 339 -7.14 -17.20 9.99
C ARG A 339 -5.71 -17.68 9.70
N TYR A 340 -4.69 -16.87 10.01
CA TYR A 340 -3.32 -17.10 9.58
C TYR A 340 -2.32 -17.34 10.72
N GLY A 341 -2.81 -17.68 11.92
CA GLY A 341 -1.94 -18.11 13.03
C GLY A 341 -1.25 -16.96 13.75
N ASN A 342 -1.85 -15.78 13.78
CA ASN A 342 -1.36 -14.58 14.47
C ASN A 342 0.05 -14.16 14.02
N PRO A 343 0.27 -13.89 12.72
CA PRO A 343 1.54 -13.36 12.26
C PRO A 343 1.79 -11.98 12.87
N ALA A 344 3.05 -11.52 12.89
CA ALA A 344 3.32 -10.12 13.18
C ALA A 344 2.67 -9.22 12.12
N ILE A 345 1.89 -8.23 12.55
CA ILE A 345 1.13 -7.33 11.69
C ILE A 345 1.66 -5.91 11.83
N TYR A 346 1.81 -5.21 10.72
CA TYR A 346 1.95 -3.76 10.68
C TYR A 346 0.76 -3.19 9.90
N VAL A 347 0.06 -2.19 10.47
CA VAL A 347 -0.86 -1.37 9.67
C VAL A 347 0.02 -0.45 8.84
N THR A 348 0.24 -0.83 7.60
CA THR A 348 1.23 -0.20 6.70
C THR A 348 0.68 0.99 5.95
N GLU A 349 -0.65 1.10 5.86
CA GLU A 349 -1.35 2.30 5.42
C GLU A 349 -2.72 2.39 6.09
N ASN A 350 -3.03 3.59 6.58
CA ASN A 350 -4.36 3.98 7.01
C ASN A 350 -4.46 5.51 6.95
N GLY A 351 -5.50 6.03 6.31
CA GLY A 351 -5.67 7.47 6.11
C GLY A 351 -6.92 7.79 5.30
N ALA A 352 -7.14 9.07 5.06
CA ALA A 352 -8.31 9.53 4.34
C ALA A 352 -8.04 10.83 3.56
N ALA A 353 -8.64 10.95 2.38
CA ALA A 353 -8.74 12.21 1.69
C ALA A 353 -9.98 12.95 2.19
N PHE A 354 -9.79 14.17 2.68
CA PHE A 354 -10.83 15.10 3.01
C PHE A 354 -10.53 16.45 2.36
N PHE A 355 -11.57 17.24 2.14
CA PHE A 355 -11.42 18.59 1.62
C PHE A 355 -10.59 19.43 2.62
N ASP A 356 -9.46 19.90 2.17
CA ASP A 356 -8.64 20.85 2.92
C ASP A 356 -9.14 22.26 2.61
N PRO A 357 -9.19 23.19 3.60
CA PRO A 357 -9.57 24.56 3.37
C PRO A 357 -8.71 25.19 2.26
N PRO A 358 -9.27 26.02 1.39
CA PRO A 358 -8.53 26.64 0.30
C PRO A 358 -7.50 27.69 0.75
N ALA A 359 -7.57 28.12 2.00
CA ALA A 359 -6.66 29.10 2.59
C ALA A 359 -6.11 28.59 3.93
N LEU A 360 -4.81 28.83 4.13
CA LEU A 360 -4.18 28.66 5.43
C LEU A 360 -4.61 29.79 6.36
N GLU A 361 -5.00 29.48 7.58
CA GLU A 361 -5.12 30.47 8.65
C GLU A 361 -3.73 30.74 9.22
N GLY A 362 -3.01 31.67 8.61
CA GLY A 362 -1.58 31.87 8.85
C GLY A 362 -0.77 30.68 8.33
N ASP A 363 0.03 30.05 9.22
CA ASP A 363 0.78 28.81 8.92
C ASP A 363 0.05 27.53 9.39
N ARG A 364 -1.24 27.62 9.73
CA ARG A 364 -2.04 26.50 10.23
C ARG A 364 -3.04 26.05 9.18
N LEU A 365 -3.18 24.75 9.02
CA LEU A 365 -4.22 24.11 8.22
C LEU A 365 -5.04 23.16 9.08
N ALA A 366 -6.27 23.60 9.40
CA ALA A 366 -7.20 22.80 10.19
C ALA A 366 -7.84 21.70 9.33
N ASP A 367 -7.74 20.44 9.78
CA ASP A 367 -8.34 19.27 9.14
C ASP A 367 -9.03 18.34 10.17
N PRO A 368 -10.08 18.82 10.84
CA PRO A 368 -10.70 18.14 11.98
C PRO A 368 -11.26 16.75 11.61
N LEU A 369 -11.75 16.55 10.39
CA LEU A 369 -12.25 15.24 9.95
C LEU A 369 -11.12 14.20 9.89
N ARG A 370 -9.91 14.58 9.48
CA ARG A 370 -8.76 13.68 9.47
C ARG A 370 -8.23 13.43 10.88
N VAL A 371 -8.29 14.42 11.77
CA VAL A 371 -7.99 14.23 13.20
C VAL A 371 -8.94 13.19 13.81
N ASP A 372 -10.26 13.31 13.58
CA ASP A 372 -11.27 12.36 14.05
C ASP A 372 -11.06 10.96 13.45
N TYR A 373 -10.76 10.90 12.14
CA TYR A 373 -10.43 9.65 11.46
C TYR A 373 -9.26 8.94 12.12
N LEU A 374 -8.12 9.62 12.30
CA LEU A 374 -6.93 9.05 12.91
C LEU A 374 -7.18 8.61 14.36
N ARG A 375 -7.87 9.44 15.16
CA ARG A 375 -8.25 9.10 16.54
C ARG A 375 -9.00 7.76 16.60
N LYS A 376 -10.03 7.61 15.77
CA LYS A 376 -10.89 6.40 15.74
C LYS A 376 -10.12 5.17 15.29
N HIS A 377 -9.31 5.30 14.23
CA HIS A 377 -8.61 4.15 13.64
C HIS A 377 -7.42 3.71 14.51
N ILE A 378 -6.66 4.63 15.09
CA ILE A 378 -5.58 4.27 16.02
C ILE A 378 -6.16 3.60 17.28
N THR A 379 -7.31 4.08 17.77
CA THR A 379 -8.04 3.43 18.86
C THR A 379 -8.48 2.00 18.48
N ALA A 380 -8.93 1.79 17.24
CA ALA A 380 -9.29 0.46 16.73
C ALA A 380 -8.08 -0.49 16.65
N VAL A 381 -6.89 0.01 16.31
CA VAL A 381 -5.66 -0.78 16.37
C VAL A 381 -5.37 -1.25 17.81
N HIS A 382 -5.49 -0.35 18.79
CA HIS A 382 -5.30 -0.72 20.20
C HIS A 382 -6.34 -1.78 20.64
N ALA A 383 -7.59 -1.67 20.18
CA ALA A 383 -8.63 -2.67 20.47
C ALA A 383 -8.31 -4.05 19.88
N ALA A 384 -7.64 -4.11 18.72
CA ALA A 384 -7.17 -5.37 18.14
C ALA A 384 -6.01 -5.98 18.95
N ILE A 385 -5.07 -5.15 19.41
CA ILE A 385 -3.98 -5.57 20.31
C ILE A 385 -4.56 -6.14 21.62
N ALA A 386 -5.55 -5.47 22.21
CA ALA A 386 -6.24 -5.94 23.41
C ALA A 386 -6.93 -7.29 23.21
N GLN A 387 -7.34 -7.63 21.98
CA GLN A 387 -7.88 -8.93 21.59
C GLN A 387 -6.77 -9.92 21.18
N GLY A 388 -5.50 -9.59 21.40
CA GLY A 388 -4.34 -10.45 21.23
C GLY A 388 -3.82 -10.55 19.78
N ALA A 389 -4.17 -9.62 18.88
CA ALA A 389 -3.52 -9.51 17.58
C ALA A 389 -2.09 -8.95 17.75
N ASP A 390 -1.11 -9.57 17.10
CA ASP A 390 0.30 -9.16 17.17
C ASP A 390 0.59 -7.96 16.26
N VAL A 391 -0.03 -6.80 16.59
CA VAL A 391 0.15 -5.57 15.82
C VAL A 391 1.32 -4.77 16.40
N ARG A 392 2.34 -4.53 15.58
CA ARG A 392 3.63 -3.96 16.00
C ARG A 392 3.90 -2.55 15.48
N GLY A 393 3.04 -2.00 14.66
CA GLY A 393 3.22 -0.65 14.12
C GLY A 393 2.01 -0.14 13.35
N TYR A 394 1.99 1.19 13.18
CA TYR A 394 0.96 1.91 12.45
C TYR A 394 1.62 3.02 11.62
N PHE A 395 1.31 3.05 10.32
CA PHE A 395 1.83 4.01 9.37
C PHE A 395 0.67 4.80 8.74
N VAL A 396 0.70 6.11 8.91
CA VAL A 396 -0.30 6.98 8.28
C VAL A 396 -0.05 7.05 6.78
N TRP A 397 -1.08 6.83 5.99
CA TRP A 397 -1.11 7.18 4.58
C TRP A 397 -1.84 8.53 4.41
N SER A 398 -1.12 9.58 4.04
CA SER A 398 0.27 9.66 3.65
C SER A 398 1.00 10.75 4.47
N LEU A 399 2.33 10.74 4.46
CA LEU A 399 3.11 11.85 5.01
C LEU A 399 2.73 13.15 4.33
N LEU A 400 2.78 13.17 2.99
CA LEU A 400 2.58 14.34 2.13
C LEU A 400 1.31 14.18 1.31
N ASP A 401 0.60 15.29 1.04
CA ASP A 401 -0.28 15.33 -0.12
C ASP A 401 0.54 15.00 -1.37
N ASN A 402 0.04 14.15 -2.26
CA ASN A 402 0.85 13.62 -3.34
C ASN A 402 0.03 13.33 -4.61
N PHE A 403 0.66 12.71 -5.60
CA PHE A 403 0.04 12.26 -6.83
C PHE A 403 -0.82 11.02 -6.57
N GLU A 404 -2.16 11.18 -6.57
CA GLU A 404 -3.11 10.09 -6.30
C GLU A 404 -3.51 9.37 -7.58
N TRP A 405 -2.54 8.77 -8.23
CA TRP A 405 -2.70 7.90 -9.38
C TRP A 405 -3.58 8.51 -10.49
N SER A 406 -4.60 7.81 -10.98
CA SER A 406 -5.53 8.33 -12.01
C SER A 406 -6.37 9.53 -11.56
N LEU A 407 -6.41 9.83 -10.26
CA LEU A 407 -7.06 11.02 -9.71
C LEU A 407 -6.15 12.27 -9.68
N GLY A 408 -4.88 12.12 -10.09
CA GLY A 408 -3.91 13.22 -10.10
C GLY A 408 -3.75 13.85 -8.71
N TYR A 409 -3.77 15.17 -8.64
CA TYR A 409 -3.62 15.91 -7.37
C TYR A 409 -4.95 16.29 -6.72
N SER A 410 -6.07 15.74 -7.20
CA SER A 410 -7.40 16.10 -6.71
C SER A 410 -7.76 15.53 -5.33
N LYS A 411 -7.00 14.54 -4.84
CA LYS A 411 -7.22 13.89 -3.54
C LYS A 411 -6.02 14.07 -2.63
N ARG A 412 -6.26 14.61 -1.44
CA ARG A 412 -5.22 14.97 -0.48
C ARG A 412 -5.26 14.07 0.75
N PHE A 413 -4.41 13.05 0.78
CA PHE A 413 -4.28 12.11 1.89
C PHE A 413 -3.26 12.56 2.95
N GLY A 414 -2.38 13.49 2.59
CA GLY A 414 -1.28 13.90 3.45
C GLY A 414 -1.73 14.45 4.79
N ILE A 415 -1.01 14.10 5.85
CA ILE A 415 -1.06 14.85 7.11
C ILE A 415 -0.23 16.15 7.02
N VAL A 416 0.58 16.26 5.98
CA VAL A 416 1.31 17.48 5.61
C VAL A 416 0.79 17.96 4.27
N HIS A 417 0.32 19.19 4.22
CA HIS A 417 -0.09 19.87 2.99
C HIS A 417 1.15 20.18 2.14
N VAL A 418 1.04 19.89 0.85
CA VAL A 418 2.02 20.31 -0.16
C VAL A 418 1.38 21.31 -1.09
N ASP A 419 1.96 22.49 -1.16
CA ASP A 419 1.70 23.44 -2.23
C ASP A 419 2.49 22.96 -3.47
N PHE A 420 1.79 22.44 -4.46
CA PHE A 420 2.45 21.82 -5.62
C PHE A 420 3.15 22.82 -6.56
N GLU A 421 2.88 24.12 -6.44
CA GLU A 421 3.57 25.17 -7.21
C GLU A 421 4.90 25.55 -6.54
N THR A 422 4.87 25.82 -5.24
CA THR A 422 6.03 26.28 -4.46
C THR A 422 6.80 25.15 -3.78
N GLN A 423 6.18 23.96 -3.70
CA GLN A 423 6.69 22.81 -2.96
C GLN A 423 6.81 23.07 -1.44
N LYS A 424 6.10 24.09 -0.90
CA LYS A 424 6.06 24.33 0.55
C LYS A 424 5.32 23.21 1.26
N ARG A 425 5.90 22.71 2.36
CA ARG A 425 5.30 21.74 3.26
C ARG A 425 4.72 22.45 4.47
N THR A 426 3.44 22.23 4.76
CA THR A 426 2.76 22.77 5.95
C THR A 426 2.09 21.63 6.72
N PRO A 427 2.54 21.28 7.94
CA PRO A 427 1.87 20.29 8.77
C PRO A 427 0.41 20.69 9.01
N LYS A 428 -0.52 19.77 8.82
CA LYS A 428 -1.94 19.94 9.15
C LYS A 428 -2.16 19.65 10.65
N ASP A 429 -3.32 20.01 11.17
CA ASP A 429 -3.69 19.70 12.55
C ASP A 429 -3.63 18.18 12.82
N SER A 430 -3.93 17.35 11.82
CA SER A 430 -3.78 15.90 11.90
C SER A 430 -2.34 15.45 12.13
N ALA A 431 -1.35 16.12 11.53
CA ALA A 431 0.07 15.84 11.81
C ALA A 431 0.45 16.18 13.25
N LEU A 432 -0.03 17.35 13.74
CA LEU A 432 0.23 17.78 15.12
C LEU A 432 -0.49 16.86 16.13
N PHE A 433 -1.69 16.40 15.82
CA PHE A 433 -2.40 15.40 16.61
C PHE A 433 -1.65 14.08 16.63
N TYR A 434 -1.19 13.59 15.47
CA TYR A 434 -0.43 12.34 15.40
C TYR A 434 0.87 12.42 16.21
N ALA A 435 1.57 13.55 16.15
CA ALA A 435 2.76 13.79 16.98
C ALA A 435 2.46 13.68 18.49
N LYS A 436 1.31 14.21 18.96
CA LYS A 436 0.88 14.06 20.36
C LYS A 436 0.56 12.60 20.71
N VAL A 437 -0.09 11.87 19.81
CA VAL A 437 -0.37 10.43 20.00
C VAL A 437 0.94 9.65 20.16
N ILE A 438 1.93 9.92 19.31
CA ILE A 438 3.25 9.30 19.38
C ILE A 438 3.92 9.60 20.72
N ALA A 439 4.01 10.87 21.09
CA ALA A 439 4.68 11.32 22.32
C ALA A 439 4.04 10.72 23.58
N SER A 440 2.71 10.53 23.58
CA SER A 440 1.96 9.94 24.70
C SER A 440 1.79 8.42 24.59
N ARG A 441 2.34 7.78 23.56
CA ARG A 441 2.09 6.36 23.25
C ARG A 441 0.61 5.98 23.26
N GLY A 442 -0.23 6.87 22.71
CA GLY A 442 -1.67 6.69 22.63
C GLY A 442 -2.48 7.34 23.74
N GLY A 443 -1.86 7.88 24.79
CA GLY A 443 -2.59 8.50 25.92
C GLY A 443 -3.56 9.61 25.50
N THR A 444 -3.15 10.43 24.54
CA THR A 444 -3.97 11.54 23.96
C THR A 444 -5.26 11.06 23.25
N LEU A 445 -5.36 9.78 22.88
CA LEU A 445 -6.58 9.26 22.22
C LEU A 445 -7.81 9.30 23.12
N THR A 446 -7.65 9.31 24.44
CA THR A 446 -8.74 9.35 25.43
C THR A 446 -9.12 10.79 25.82
N GLU A 447 -8.39 11.80 25.36
CA GLU A 447 -8.70 13.19 25.62
C GLU A 447 -9.88 13.66 24.75
N PRO A 448 -10.77 14.52 25.25
CA PRO A 448 -11.81 15.14 24.41
C PRO A 448 -11.15 15.93 23.26
N ALA A 449 -11.88 15.96 22.15
CA ALA A 449 -11.42 16.63 20.93
C ALA A 449 -11.38 18.17 21.09
#